data_66772809feea396ef58e0fd14324ef5b
#
_entry.id   66772809feea396ef58e0fd14324ef5b
#
_cell.length_a   1.000
_cell.length_b   1.000
_cell.length_c   1.000
_cell.angle_alpha   90.00
_cell.angle_beta   90.00
_cell.angle_gamma   90.00
#
_symmetry.space_group_name_H-M   'P 1'
#
loop_
_entity.id
_entity.type
_entity.pdbx_description
1 polymer ?
#
loop_
_entity_poly.entity_id
_entity_poly.type
_entity_poly.pdbx_seq_one_letter_code
_entity_poly.pdbx_strand_id
1 'polypeptide(L)'
;VFAAASVVAFPVYADEAETKMICDKAEKAYQSFDKEYHAKPGEVAVLMYKYTFCPPTVTVKPGTTVRWINVEKRTSHSVWLKQQGQDESERLFPEESWYFTYTEPGSYPYLCGPHWEKEGMIGTVTVAP
;
A
#
# COMPACT_ATOMS: atom_id res chain seq x y z
N VAL A 1 -7.36 -3.92 -47.44
CA VAL A 1 -7.55 -2.85 -46.46
C VAL A 1 -7.23 -3.39 -45.09
N PHE A 2 -6.11 -2.95 -44.56
CA PHE A 2 -5.71 -3.35 -43.22
C PHE A 2 -6.23 -2.32 -42.21
N ALA A 3 -7.13 -2.75 -41.35
CA ALA A 3 -7.49 -1.95 -40.19
C ALA A 3 -6.30 -2.00 -39.23
N ALA A 4 -5.57 -0.90 -39.14
CA ALA A 4 -4.58 -0.74 -38.11
C ALA A 4 -5.34 -0.73 -36.77
N ALA A 5 -5.18 -1.78 -35.97
CA ALA A 5 -5.63 -1.76 -34.60
C ALA A 5 -4.78 -0.71 -33.88
N SER A 6 -5.35 0.46 -33.64
CA SER A 6 -4.72 1.44 -32.78
C SER A 6 -4.71 0.86 -31.38
N VAL A 7 -3.53 0.41 -30.93
CA VAL A 7 -3.33 0.12 -29.52
C VAL A 7 -3.33 1.49 -28.84
N VAL A 8 -4.45 1.85 -28.24
CA VAL A 8 -4.50 3.02 -27.38
C VAL A 8 -3.77 2.62 -26.11
N ALA A 9 -2.49 2.98 -26.04
CA ALA A 9 -1.75 2.92 -24.81
C ALA A 9 -2.35 3.98 -23.90
N PHE A 10 -3.11 3.57 -22.88
CA PHE A 10 -3.53 4.49 -21.81
C PHE A 10 -2.27 4.99 -21.13
N PRO A 11 -2.14 6.31 -20.94
CA PRO A 11 -0.96 6.86 -20.29
C PRO A 11 -0.91 6.40 -18.84
N VAL A 12 -0.06 5.42 -18.56
CA VAL A 12 0.30 4.98 -17.21
C VAL A 12 0.79 6.17 -16.37
N TYR A 13 1.29 7.20 -17.05
CA TYR A 13 1.82 8.41 -16.45
C TYR A 13 0.82 9.20 -15.60
N ALA A 14 -0.47 9.24 -16.00
CA ALA A 14 -1.49 9.96 -15.24
C ALA A 14 -1.75 9.30 -13.89
N ASP A 15 -1.81 7.97 -13.86
CA ASP A 15 -2.02 7.21 -12.62
C ASP A 15 -0.81 7.30 -11.70
N GLU A 16 0.40 7.26 -12.25
CA GLU A 16 1.63 7.42 -11.47
C GLU A 16 1.74 8.83 -10.89
N ALA A 17 1.40 9.86 -11.66
CA ALA A 17 1.42 11.23 -11.19
C ALA A 17 0.37 11.45 -10.09
N GLU A 18 -0.83 10.91 -10.25
CA GLU A 18 -1.86 10.96 -9.23
C GLU A 18 -1.45 10.23 -7.96
N THR A 19 -0.91 9.03 -8.10
CA THR A 19 -0.40 8.25 -6.97
C THR A 19 0.69 9.02 -6.23
N LYS A 20 1.61 9.64 -6.96
CA LYS A 20 2.65 10.46 -6.35
C LYS A 20 2.08 11.62 -5.55
N MET A 21 1.09 12.32 -6.10
CA MET A 21 0.44 13.43 -5.39
C MET A 21 -0.24 12.97 -4.11
N ILE A 22 -0.95 11.85 -4.18
CA ILE A 22 -1.60 11.25 -3.01
C ILE A 22 -0.56 10.86 -1.97
N CYS A 23 0.51 10.19 -2.40
CA CYS A 23 1.54 9.71 -1.49
C CYS A 23 2.38 10.84 -0.89
N ASP A 24 2.59 11.94 -1.60
CA ASP A 24 3.23 13.14 -1.04
C ASP A 24 2.37 13.72 0.10
N LYS A 25 1.05 13.74 -0.07
CA LYS A 25 0.12 14.19 0.98
C LYS A 25 0.08 13.20 2.14
N ALA A 26 0.12 11.91 1.86
CA ALA A 26 0.17 10.87 2.89
C ALA A 26 1.43 11.05 3.76
N GLU A 27 2.57 11.30 3.14
CA GLU A 27 3.83 11.52 3.86
C GLU A 27 3.75 12.74 4.78
N LYS A 28 3.15 13.84 4.31
CA LYS A 28 2.95 15.03 5.15
C LYS A 28 2.05 14.73 6.35
N ALA A 29 0.98 13.98 6.14
CA ALA A 29 0.09 13.56 7.22
C ALA A 29 0.86 12.71 8.23
N TYR A 30 1.66 11.76 7.75
CA TYR A 30 2.48 10.88 8.58
C TYR A 30 3.47 11.68 9.42
N GLN A 31 4.16 12.66 8.84
CA GLN A 31 5.11 13.50 9.55
C GLN A 31 4.47 14.33 10.67
N SER A 32 3.17 14.59 10.59
CA SER A 32 2.43 15.32 11.61
C SER A 32 2.03 14.45 12.82
N PHE A 33 2.17 13.14 12.70
CA PHE A 33 1.81 12.22 13.79
C PHE A 33 2.86 12.21 14.89
N ASP A 34 2.43 11.97 16.11
CA ASP A 34 3.35 11.69 17.21
C ASP A 34 4.15 10.42 16.92
N LYS A 35 5.38 10.37 17.44
CA LYS A 35 6.31 9.27 17.15
C LYS A 35 5.79 7.89 17.53
N GLU A 36 4.90 7.80 18.49
CA GLU A 36 4.31 6.52 18.90
C GLU A 36 3.48 5.86 17.80
N TYR A 37 2.97 6.65 16.83
CA TYR A 37 2.21 6.15 15.70
C TYR A 37 3.09 5.88 14.47
N HIS A 38 4.37 6.15 14.55
CA HIS A 38 5.31 5.90 13.46
C HIS A 38 5.75 4.43 13.43
N ALA A 39 6.27 4.01 12.27
CA ALA A 39 6.95 2.74 12.15
C ALA A 39 8.15 2.71 13.12
N LYS A 40 8.42 1.55 13.68
CA LYS A 40 9.54 1.35 14.59
C LYS A 40 10.86 1.28 13.83
N PRO A 41 11.99 1.54 14.48
CA PRO A 41 13.30 1.40 13.83
C PRO A 41 13.46 0.05 13.14
N GLY A 42 13.93 0.05 11.89
CA GLY A 42 14.11 -1.16 11.09
C GLY A 42 12.87 -1.62 10.35
N GLU A 43 11.70 -1.11 10.66
CA GLU A 43 10.48 -1.41 9.91
C GLU A 43 10.35 -0.55 8.66
N VAL A 44 9.69 -1.08 7.64
CA VAL A 44 9.34 -0.33 6.43
C VAL A 44 7.89 0.11 6.55
N ALA A 45 7.64 1.41 6.45
CA ALA A 45 6.28 1.96 6.53
C ALA A 45 5.62 1.98 5.16
N VAL A 46 4.36 1.56 5.13
CA VAL A 46 3.46 1.76 4.00
C VAL A 46 2.26 2.54 4.53
N LEU A 47 1.98 3.69 3.94
CA LEU A 47 0.91 4.56 4.41
C LEU A 47 -0.38 4.26 3.64
N MET A 48 -1.52 4.46 4.31
CA MET A 48 -2.84 4.27 3.70
C MET A 48 -3.54 5.63 3.66
N TYR A 49 -3.85 6.10 2.45
CA TYR A 49 -4.42 7.42 2.24
C TYR A 49 -5.16 7.49 0.90
N LYS A 50 -6.37 8.01 0.90
CA LYS A 50 -7.20 8.17 -0.31
C LYS A 50 -7.21 6.93 -1.21
N TYR A 51 -7.60 5.80 -0.63
CA TYR A 51 -7.72 4.51 -1.33
C TYR A 51 -6.42 4.07 -2.01
N THR A 52 -5.28 4.46 -1.43
CA THR A 52 -3.96 4.19 -1.99
C THR A 52 -3.03 3.67 -0.90
N PHE A 53 -2.26 2.64 -1.22
CA PHE A 53 -1.11 2.26 -0.41
C PHE A 53 0.10 3.05 -0.87
N CYS A 54 0.82 3.67 0.03
CA CYS A 54 1.92 4.59 -0.27
C CYS A 54 3.24 4.13 0.36
N PRO A 55 4.21 3.71 -0.44
CA PRO A 55 4.11 3.49 -1.88
C PRO A 55 3.33 2.22 -2.21
N PRO A 56 2.78 2.09 -3.42
CA PRO A 56 2.02 0.88 -3.79
C PRO A 56 2.87 -0.37 -3.93
N THR A 57 4.16 -0.22 -4.17
CA THR A 57 5.11 -1.34 -4.24
C THR A 57 6.35 -1.02 -3.43
N VAL A 58 6.75 -1.94 -2.58
CA VAL A 58 8.00 -1.84 -1.81
C VAL A 58 8.83 -3.10 -2.05
N THR A 59 10.15 -2.94 -2.08
CA THR A 59 11.09 -4.05 -2.15
C THR A 59 11.87 -4.08 -0.84
N VAL A 60 11.86 -5.23 -0.19
CA VAL A 60 12.46 -5.42 1.12
C VAL A 60 13.35 -6.67 1.14
N LYS A 61 14.19 -6.78 2.16
CA LYS A 61 15.01 -7.97 2.39
C LYS A 61 14.26 -9.00 3.24
N PRO A 62 14.62 -10.30 3.14
CA PRO A 62 14.08 -11.30 4.04
C PRO A 62 14.28 -10.90 5.51
N GLY A 63 13.27 -11.12 6.34
CA GLY A 63 13.28 -10.75 7.74
C GLY A 63 12.76 -9.33 8.02
N THR A 64 12.38 -8.59 6.99
CA THR A 64 11.85 -7.23 7.14
C THR A 64 10.41 -7.26 7.62
N THR A 65 10.11 -6.41 8.60
CA THR A 65 8.73 -6.13 9.01
C THR A 65 8.23 -4.90 8.25
N VAL A 66 7.11 -5.07 7.60
CA VAL A 66 6.37 -3.97 6.95
C VAL A 66 5.23 -3.57 7.87
N ARG A 67 5.08 -2.29 8.10
CA ARG A 67 4.00 -1.73 8.91
C ARG A 67 3.13 -0.81 8.06
N TRP A 68 1.85 -1.15 7.98
CA TRP A 68 0.85 -0.32 7.30
C TRP A 68 0.23 0.61 8.32
N ILE A 69 0.22 1.90 8.03
CA ILE A 69 -0.24 2.95 8.95
C ILE A 69 -1.33 3.77 8.26
N ASN A 70 -2.48 3.88 8.92
CA ASN A 70 -3.58 4.69 8.39
C ASN A 70 -3.33 6.16 8.74
N VAL A 71 -3.07 6.97 7.72
CA VAL A 71 -2.81 8.41 7.87
C VAL A 71 -4.01 9.27 7.44
N GLU A 72 -5.18 8.65 7.32
CA GLU A 72 -6.42 9.34 7.04
C GLU A 72 -6.91 10.13 8.27
N LYS A 73 -7.86 11.03 8.03
CA LYS A 73 -8.56 11.72 9.12
C LYS A 73 -9.82 10.99 9.57
N ARG A 74 -10.48 10.25 8.68
CA ARG A 74 -11.77 9.61 8.95
C ARG A 74 -11.93 8.23 8.35
N THR A 75 -11.34 7.96 7.18
CA THR A 75 -11.56 6.72 6.45
C THR A 75 -10.79 5.58 7.08
N SER A 76 -11.44 4.44 7.30
CA SER A 76 -10.77 3.23 7.77
C SER A 76 -10.33 2.36 6.60
N HIS A 77 -9.32 1.56 6.82
CA HIS A 77 -8.75 0.63 5.85
C HIS A 77 -8.50 -0.73 6.51
N SER A 78 -8.13 -1.71 5.71
CA SER A 78 -7.59 -2.97 6.20
C SER A 78 -6.40 -3.41 5.34
N VAL A 79 -5.68 -4.40 5.82
CA VAL A 79 -4.61 -5.05 5.05
C VAL A 79 -4.96 -6.52 4.96
N TRP A 80 -5.05 -7.03 3.73
CA TRP A 80 -5.44 -8.41 3.51
C TRP A 80 -4.46 -9.10 2.55
N LEU A 81 -3.65 -9.97 3.12
CA LEU A 81 -2.73 -10.83 2.36
C LEU A 81 -3.49 -12.05 1.87
N LYS A 82 -4.49 -11.81 1.04
CA LYS A 82 -5.47 -12.81 0.61
C LYS A 82 -4.83 -13.98 -0.13
N GLN A 83 -3.88 -13.70 -1.03
CA GLN A 83 -3.22 -14.75 -1.80
C GLN A 83 -2.31 -15.64 -0.95
N GLN A 84 -1.85 -15.16 0.20
CA GLN A 84 -1.07 -15.94 1.14
C GLN A 84 -1.93 -16.73 2.12
N GLY A 85 -3.25 -16.67 1.97
CA GLY A 85 -4.17 -17.39 2.85
C GLY A 85 -4.26 -16.80 4.26
N GLN A 86 -3.83 -15.56 4.44
CA GLN A 86 -3.93 -14.88 5.73
C GLN A 86 -5.33 -14.31 5.93
N ASP A 87 -5.74 -14.21 7.18
CA ASP A 87 -6.97 -13.51 7.53
C ASP A 87 -6.81 -12.01 7.28
N GLU A 88 -7.91 -11.35 6.90
CA GLU A 88 -7.92 -9.90 6.79
C GLU A 88 -7.61 -9.28 8.16
N SER A 89 -6.81 -8.21 8.19
CA SER A 89 -6.57 -7.47 9.42
C SER A 89 -7.88 -6.90 9.98
N GLU A 90 -7.87 -6.52 11.24
CA GLU A 90 -8.94 -5.71 11.78
C GLU A 90 -9.05 -4.41 10.99
N ARG A 91 -10.18 -3.73 11.10
CA ARG A 91 -10.37 -2.43 10.50
C ARG A 91 -9.45 -1.43 11.20
N LEU A 92 -8.58 -0.79 10.43
CA LEU A 92 -7.62 0.17 10.93
C LEU A 92 -8.19 1.58 10.77
N PHE A 93 -8.42 2.23 11.88
CA PHE A 93 -8.89 3.62 11.93
C PHE A 93 -7.69 4.57 11.88
N PRO A 94 -7.91 5.90 11.73
CA PRO A 94 -6.80 6.85 11.70
C PRO A 94 -5.81 6.66 12.85
N GLU A 95 -4.52 6.72 12.55
CA GLU A 95 -3.36 6.51 13.43
C GLU A 95 -3.09 5.05 13.78
N GLU A 96 -4.03 4.13 13.52
CA GLU A 96 -3.82 2.72 13.76
C GLU A 96 -2.94 2.07 12.70
N SER A 97 -2.26 1.00 13.07
CA SER A 97 -1.36 0.27 12.19
C SER A 97 -1.46 -1.23 12.38
N TRP A 98 -0.99 -1.95 11.37
CA TRP A 98 -0.86 -3.40 11.37
C TRP A 98 0.47 -3.76 10.73
N TYR A 99 1.09 -4.87 11.13
CA TYR A 99 2.39 -5.26 10.60
C TYR A 99 2.45 -6.74 10.25
N PHE A 100 3.35 -7.06 9.34
CA PHE A 100 3.67 -8.43 8.96
C PHE A 100 5.16 -8.53 8.64
N THR A 101 5.79 -9.63 9.07
CA THR A 101 7.21 -9.88 8.83
C THR A 101 7.37 -10.87 7.69
N TYR A 102 8.10 -10.48 6.66
CA TYR A 102 8.34 -11.30 5.47
C TYR A 102 9.70 -11.99 5.58
N THR A 103 9.70 -13.32 5.54
CA THR A 103 10.94 -14.12 5.70
C THR A 103 11.42 -14.75 4.42
N GLU A 104 10.52 -15.07 3.48
CA GLU A 104 10.85 -15.78 2.25
C GLU A 104 10.86 -14.86 1.04
N PRO A 105 11.87 -14.97 0.13
CA PRO A 105 11.85 -14.23 -1.13
C PRO A 105 10.59 -14.54 -1.94
N GLY A 106 10.07 -13.54 -2.61
CA GLY A 106 8.89 -13.68 -3.45
C GLY A 106 8.17 -12.37 -3.68
N SER A 107 7.07 -12.44 -4.39
CA SER A 107 6.18 -11.31 -4.64
C SER A 107 4.86 -11.56 -3.89
N TYR A 108 4.48 -10.61 -3.06
CA TYR A 108 3.34 -10.74 -2.17
C TYR A 108 2.35 -9.60 -2.39
N PRO A 109 1.38 -9.78 -3.31
CA PRO A 109 0.32 -8.80 -3.49
C PRO A 109 -0.63 -8.81 -2.29
N TYR A 110 -1.17 -7.66 -1.98
CA TYR A 110 -2.15 -7.49 -0.90
C TYR A 110 -3.18 -6.46 -1.30
N LEU A 111 -4.24 -6.36 -0.52
CA LEU A 111 -5.34 -5.47 -0.83
C LEU A 111 -5.99 -4.91 0.44
N CYS A 112 -6.77 -3.86 0.26
CA CYS A 112 -7.63 -3.32 1.30
C CYS A 112 -9.02 -3.94 1.14
N GLY A 113 -9.50 -4.66 2.17
CA GLY A 113 -10.76 -5.39 2.09
C GLY A 113 -11.95 -4.54 1.65
N PRO A 114 -12.23 -3.40 2.30
CA PRO A 114 -13.37 -2.57 1.91
C PRO A 114 -13.20 -1.79 0.61
N HIS A 115 -11.99 -1.64 0.08
CA HIS A 115 -11.75 -0.70 -1.02
C HIS A 115 -11.06 -1.31 -2.25
N TRP A 116 -10.75 -2.60 -2.28
CA TRP A 116 -10.02 -3.15 -3.41
C TRP A 116 -10.88 -3.26 -4.67
N GLU A 117 -12.16 -3.63 -4.54
CA GLU A 117 -13.02 -3.84 -5.71
C GLU A 117 -13.44 -2.53 -6.38
N LYS A 118 -13.93 -1.57 -5.58
CA LYS A 118 -14.47 -0.32 -6.12
C LYS A 118 -13.40 0.72 -6.38
N GLU A 119 -12.38 0.77 -5.52
CA GLU A 119 -11.40 1.85 -5.55
C GLU A 119 -10.03 1.39 -6.06
N GLY A 120 -9.86 0.09 -6.31
CA GLY A 120 -8.59 -0.44 -6.78
C GLY A 120 -7.45 -0.32 -5.75
N MET A 121 -7.78 -0.35 -4.46
CA MET A 121 -6.78 -0.19 -3.41
C MET A 121 -6.01 -1.49 -3.19
N ILE A 122 -4.91 -1.63 -3.91
CA ILE A 122 -4.03 -2.80 -3.92
C ILE A 122 -2.56 -2.36 -3.80
N GLY A 123 -1.72 -3.27 -3.34
CA GLY A 123 -0.29 -3.05 -3.25
C GLY A 123 0.50 -4.35 -3.37
N THR A 124 1.81 -4.25 -3.38
CA THR A 124 2.69 -5.41 -3.47
C THR A 124 3.94 -5.20 -2.61
N VAL A 125 4.30 -6.21 -1.84
CA VAL A 125 5.61 -6.30 -1.20
C VAL A 125 6.43 -7.32 -1.98
N THR A 126 7.59 -6.91 -2.46
CA THR A 126 8.57 -7.80 -3.08
C THR A 126 9.69 -8.05 -2.09
N VAL A 127 9.94 -9.31 -1.80
CA VAL A 127 11.04 -9.71 -0.92
C VAL A 127 12.17 -10.21 -1.82
N ALA A 128 13.23 -9.42 -1.91
CA ALA A 128 14.39 -9.75 -2.73
C ALA A 128 15.39 -10.60 -1.91
N PRO A 129 16.04 -11.59 -2.55
CA PRO A 129 17.04 -12.41 -1.85
C PRO A 129 18.27 -11.61 -1.40
#